data_79606847492d5849b7160990564a8568
#
_entry.id   79606847492d5849b7160990564a8568
#
_cell.length_a   1.000
_cell.length_b   1.000
_cell.length_c   1.000
_cell.angle_alpha   90.00
_cell.angle_beta   90.00
_cell.angle_gamma   90.00
#
_symmetry.space_group_name_H-M   'P 1'
#
loop_
_entity.id
_entity.type
_entity.pdbx_description
1 polymer ?
#
loop_
_entity_poly.entity_id
_entity_poly.type
_entity_poly.pdbx_seq_one_letter_code
_entity_poly.pdbx_strand_id
1 'polypeptide(L)'
;NSAESYIIFEFMQDKYMSQSVHLASLVQKHFRQTCKRTDRGVHQAGFLVLKASAMPSILVELGFISTPEEERYLNTEAGTTSLANGIFRAFLTYKREQEIRLNGSSQTILPEDLPQPEEKTSAPADATPETEKKATVQNNKPAPQP
;
A
#
# COMPACT_ATOMS: atom_id res chain seq x y z
N ASN A 1 23.44 -9.00 34.21
CA ASN A 1 23.72 -7.97 33.18
C ASN A 1 25.21 -7.99 32.87
N SER A 2 25.65 -8.99 32.15
CA SER A 2 27.07 -9.13 31.76
C SER A 2 27.31 -8.48 30.40
N ALA A 3 28.53 -8.03 30.16
CA ALA A 3 28.98 -7.54 28.86
C ALA A 3 28.69 -8.57 27.74
N GLU A 4 28.71 -9.84 28.06
CA GLU A 4 28.36 -10.93 27.15
C GLU A 4 26.90 -10.86 26.64
N SER A 5 25.94 -10.49 27.49
CA SER A 5 24.55 -10.32 27.09
C SER A 5 24.38 -9.16 26.10
N TYR A 6 25.18 -8.09 26.26
CA TYR A 6 25.19 -6.96 25.34
C TYR A 6 25.75 -7.35 23.96
N ILE A 7 26.84 -8.09 23.93
CA ILE A 7 27.49 -8.54 22.70
C ILE A 7 26.57 -9.49 21.93
N ILE A 8 25.90 -10.42 22.63
CA ILE A 8 24.95 -11.35 22.03
C ILE A 8 23.76 -10.57 21.45
N PHE A 9 23.25 -9.59 22.17
CA PHE A 9 22.14 -8.76 21.74
C PHE A 9 22.48 -7.91 20.50
N GLU A 10 23.65 -7.30 20.48
CA GLU A 10 24.18 -6.52 19.35
C GLU A 10 24.37 -7.41 18.11
N PHE A 11 24.93 -8.59 18.29
CA PHE A 11 25.10 -9.59 17.22
C PHE A 11 23.75 -10.08 16.66
N MET A 12 22.74 -10.28 17.51
CA MET A 12 21.40 -10.65 17.08
C MET A 12 20.69 -9.52 16.30
N GLN A 13 20.93 -8.27 16.67
CA GLN A 13 20.41 -7.12 15.91
C GLN A 13 21.00 -7.08 14.51
N ASP A 14 22.31 -7.23 14.37
CA ASP A 14 22.98 -7.25 13.07
C ASP A 14 22.48 -8.39 12.18
N LYS A 15 22.20 -9.53 12.78
CA LYS A 15 21.68 -10.70 12.07
C LYS A 15 20.36 -10.42 11.35
N TYR A 16 19.45 -9.65 11.97
CA TYR A 16 18.14 -9.35 11.39
C TYR A 16 18.09 -8.04 10.63
N MET A 17 19.10 -7.18 10.76
CA MET A 17 19.15 -5.89 10.12
C MET A 17 19.05 -6.00 8.59
N SER A 18 19.89 -6.82 7.99
CA SER A 18 19.88 -7.04 6.54
C SER A 18 18.53 -7.54 6.02
N GLN A 19 17.90 -8.44 6.77
CA GLN A 19 16.58 -8.99 6.43
C GLN A 19 15.47 -7.94 6.60
N SER A 20 15.57 -7.08 7.61
CA SER A 20 14.65 -5.96 7.84
C SER A 20 14.74 -4.94 6.71
N VAL A 21 15.95 -4.54 6.33
CA VAL A 21 16.18 -3.63 5.20
C VAL A 21 15.64 -4.20 3.90
N HIS A 22 15.84 -5.50 3.68
CA HIS A 22 15.29 -6.17 2.50
C HIS A 22 13.75 -6.15 2.47
N LEU A 23 13.09 -6.52 3.57
CA LEU A 23 11.64 -6.44 3.69
C LEU A 23 11.12 -5.02 3.49
N ALA A 24 11.76 -4.02 4.11
CA ALA A 24 11.41 -2.61 3.93
C ALA A 24 11.54 -2.18 2.47
N SER A 25 12.59 -2.61 1.77
CA SER A 25 12.81 -2.32 0.35
C SER A 25 11.71 -2.90 -0.54
N LEU A 26 11.22 -4.10 -0.24
CA LEU A 26 10.09 -4.72 -0.95
C LEU A 26 8.80 -3.93 -0.73
N VAL A 27 8.50 -3.51 0.51
CA VAL A 27 7.33 -2.66 0.81
C VAL A 27 7.43 -1.34 0.05
N GLN A 28 8.58 -0.67 0.09
CA GLN A 28 8.81 0.59 -0.61
C GLN A 28 8.64 0.45 -2.12
N LYS A 29 9.13 -0.65 -2.71
CA LYS A 29 8.94 -0.97 -4.12
C LYS A 29 7.46 -1.05 -4.49
N HIS A 30 6.65 -1.78 -3.70
CA HIS A 30 5.21 -1.90 -3.94
C HIS A 30 4.49 -0.56 -3.75
N PHE A 31 4.83 0.22 -2.74
CA PHE A 31 4.26 1.55 -2.52
C PHE A 31 4.49 2.47 -3.73
N ARG A 32 5.69 2.47 -4.29
CA ARG A 32 6.01 3.23 -5.49
C ARG A 32 5.31 2.70 -6.74
N GLN A 33 5.42 1.40 -7.00
CA GLN A 33 5.01 0.81 -8.28
C GLN A 33 3.50 0.54 -8.34
N THR A 34 2.92 0.01 -7.28
CA THR A 34 1.52 -0.43 -7.22
C THR A 34 0.62 0.66 -6.65
N CYS A 35 0.99 1.22 -5.50
CA CYS A 35 0.18 2.23 -4.82
C CYS A 35 0.41 3.65 -5.34
N LYS A 36 1.37 3.84 -6.26
CA LYS A 36 1.73 5.14 -6.85
C LYS A 36 2.07 6.22 -5.81
N ARG A 37 2.66 5.79 -4.68
CA ARG A 37 3.11 6.70 -3.63
C ARG A 37 4.53 7.19 -3.89
N THR A 38 4.82 8.37 -3.36
CA THR A 38 6.17 8.95 -3.44
C THR A 38 7.16 8.04 -2.71
N ASP A 39 8.25 7.71 -3.39
CA ASP A 39 9.35 6.95 -2.80
C ASP A 39 10.20 7.87 -1.93
N ARG A 40 10.22 7.61 -0.64
CA ARG A 40 11.03 8.36 0.34
C ARG A 40 12.24 7.56 0.84
N GLY A 41 12.45 6.37 0.27
CA GLY A 41 13.55 5.49 0.63
C GLY A 41 13.28 4.62 1.85
N VAL A 42 14.32 3.89 2.22
CA VAL A 42 14.38 3.06 3.42
C VAL A 42 15.44 3.66 4.34
N HIS A 43 15.06 3.92 5.58
CA HIS A 43 15.92 4.56 6.57
C HIS A 43 16.08 3.67 7.79
N GLN A 44 17.23 3.77 8.44
CA GLN A 44 17.50 3.14 9.73
C GLN A 44 17.35 4.17 10.84
N ALA A 45 16.65 3.79 11.91
CA ALA A 45 16.54 4.63 13.09
C ALA A 45 16.43 3.77 14.35
N GLY A 46 16.82 4.34 15.48
CA GLY A 46 16.88 3.64 16.77
C GLY A 46 15.55 3.48 17.48
N PHE A 47 14.50 3.02 16.78
CA PHE A 47 13.19 2.80 17.38
C PHE A 47 13.22 1.64 18.37
N LEU A 48 12.83 1.93 19.61
CA LEU A 48 12.83 0.94 20.68
C LEU A 48 12.00 -0.31 20.32
N VAL A 49 10.85 -0.12 19.67
CA VAL A 49 9.96 -1.21 19.25
C VAL A 49 10.63 -2.16 18.26
N LEU A 50 11.50 -1.68 17.39
CA LEU A 50 12.25 -2.50 16.45
C LEU A 50 13.48 -3.13 17.12
N LYS A 51 14.11 -2.38 18.02
CA LYS A 51 15.31 -2.81 18.74
C LYS A 51 15.06 -4.03 19.64
N ALA A 52 13.86 -4.13 20.22
CA ALA A 52 13.47 -5.25 21.09
C ALA A 52 13.03 -6.51 20.33
N SER A 53 12.98 -6.47 19.00
CA SER A 53 12.52 -7.60 18.19
C SER A 53 13.61 -8.66 18.01
N ALA A 54 13.24 -9.92 18.22
CA ALA A 54 14.08 -11.08 17.95
C ALA A 54 13.87 -11.68 16.53
N MET A 55 13.31 -10.87 15.61
CA MET A 55 13.03 -11.23 14.22
C MET A 55 13.21 -10.01 13.33
N PRO A 56 13.26 -10.18 11.99
CA PRO A 56 13.20 -9.06 11.07
C PRO A 56 11.97 -8.19 11.35
N SER A 57 12.17 -6.90 11.52
CA SER A 57 11.11 -5.95 11.89
C SER A 57 11.27 -4.63 11.17
N ILE A 58 10.15 -4.04 10.78
CA ILE A 58 10.10 -2.74 10.08
C ILE A 58 9.00 -1.86 10.67
N LEU A 59 9.21 -0.56 10.59
CA LEU A 59 8.18 0.44 10.82
C LEU A 59 7.77 1.02 9.46
N VAL A 60 6.48 0.95 9.14
CA VAL A 60 5.95 1.44 7.86
C VAL A 60 5.23 2.76 8.09
N GLU A 61 5.74 3.81 7.47
CA GLU A 61 5.07 5.10 7.42
C GLU A 61 4.19 5.17 6.17
N LEU A 62 2.86 5.21 6.38
CA LEU A 62 1.88 5.18 5.29
C LEU A 62 1.72 6.52 4.59
N GLY A 63 2.08 7.61 5.26
CA GLY A 63 1.99 8.98 4.79
C GLY A 63 1.93 9.98 5.94
N PHE A 64 1.89 11.26 5.59
CA PHE A 64 1.85 12.35 6.55
C PHE A 64 0.43 12.94 6.62
N ILE A 65 -0.20 12.83 7.78
CA ILE A 65 -1.54 13.39 8.01
C ILE A 65 -1.55 14.93 8.00
N SER A 66 -0.38 15.56 8.11
CA SER A 66 -0.21 17.01 7.96
C SER A 66 -0.24 17.49 6.50
N THR A 67 -0.15 16.56 5.54
CA THR A 67 -0.24 16.85 4.12
C THR A 67 -1.67 16.56 3.63
N PRO A 68 -2.47 17.58 3.23
CA PRO A 68 -3.89 17.41 2.93
C PRO A 68 -4.21 16.36 1.85
N GLU A 69 -3.30 16.16 0.90
CA GLU A 69 -3.47 15.14 -0.16
C GLU A 69 -3.24 13.73 0.38
N GLU A 70 -2.22 13.55 1.23
CA GLU A 70 -1.93 12.26 1.86
C GLU A 70 -2.99 11.91 2.89
N GLU A 71 -3.43 12.88 3.69
CA GLU A 71 -4.53 12.70 4.65
C GLU A 71 -5.81 12.26 3.93
N ARG A 72 -6.21 12.93 2.86
CA ARG A 72 -7.38 12.53 2.06
C ARG A 72 -7.24 11.11 1.52
N TYR A 73 -6.07 10.76 0.97
CA TYR A 73 -5.81 9.42 0.46
C TYR A 73 -5.93 8.35 1.55
N LEU A 74 -5.35 8.59 2.72
CA LEU A 74 -5.41 7.67 3.87
C LEU A 74 -6.82 7.48 4.42
N ASN A 75 -7.70 8.45 4.24
CA ASN A 75 -9.11 8.39 4.66
C ASN A 75 -10.04 7.74 3.62
N THR A 76 -9.51 7.28 2.48
CA THR A 76 -10.30 6.54 1.50
C THR A 76 -10.13 5.03 1.67
N GLU A 77 -11.21 4.28 1.46
CA GLU A 77 -11.16 2.81 1.44
C GLU A 77 -10.20 2.29 0.34
N ALA A 78 -10.22 2.92 -0.83
CA ALA A 78 -9.32 2.58 -1.92
C ALA A 78 -7.85 2.80 -1.54
N GLY A 79 -7.53 3.90 -0.87
CA GLY A 79 -6.17 4.21 -0.42
C GLY A 79 -5.66 3.22 0.63
N THR A 80 -6.45 2.97 1.66
CA THR A 80 -6.10 2.03 2.72
C THR A 80 -5.97 0.60 2.22
N THR A 81 -6.89 0.16 1.36
CA THR A 81 -6.84 -1.17 0.71
C THR A 81 -5.61 -1.30 -0.19
N SER A 82 -5.29 -0.27 -0.97
CA SER A 82 -4.10 -0.26 -1.83
C SER A 82 -2.82 -0.42 -1.02
N LEU A 83 -2.67 0.34 0.07
CA LEU A 83 -1.50 0.25 0.96
C LEU A 83 -1.41 -1.11 1.64
N ALA A 84 -2.52 -1.63 2.17
CA ALA A 84 -2.58 -2.95 2.79
C ALA A 84 -2.15 -4.05 1.81
N ASN A 85 -2.65 -4.02 0.58
CA ASN A 85 -2.26 -4.93 -0.49
C ASN A 85 -0.78 -4.78 -0.86
N GLY A 86 -0.24 -3.57 -0.87
CA GLY A 86 1.17 -3.32 -1.10
C GLY A 86 2.06 -4.00 -0.06
N ILE A 87 1.72 -3.86 1.22
CA ILE A 87 2.42 -4.52 2.33
C ILE A 87 2.29 -6.04 2.22
N PHE A 88 1.09 -6.54 1.99
CA PHE A 88 0.82 -7.97 1.88
C PHE A 88 1.63 -8.63 0.75
N ARG A 89 1.65 -8.02 -0.44
CA ARG A 89 2.44 -8.53 -1.58
C ARG A 89 3.94 -8.51 -1.30
N ALA A 90 4.43 -7.46 -0.67
CA ALA A 90 5.83 -7.36 -0.24
C ALA A 90 6.18 -8.49 0.73
N PHE A 91 5.32 -8.74 1.72
CA PHE A 91 5.51 -9.83 2.67
C PHE A 91 5.49 -11.21 2.01
N LEU A 92 4.58 -11.46 1.07
CA LEU A 92 4.54 -12.73 0.34
C LEU A 92 5.83 -12.95 -0.47
N THR A 93 6.34 -11.92 -1.12
CA THR A 93 7.62 -11.99 -1.84
C THR A 93 8.75 -12.31 -0.88
N TYR A 94 8.84 -11.58 0.22
CA TYR A 94 9.84 -11.81 1.26
C TYR A 94 9.77 -13.24 1.83
N LYS A 95 8.57 -13.70 2.19
CA LYS A 95 8.33 -15.05 2.72
C LYS A 95 8.84 -16.12 1.75
N ARG A 96 8.46 -16.01 0.48
CA ARG A 96 8.89 -16.93 -0.56
C ARG A 96 10.42 -16.97 -0.71
N GLU A 97 11.06 -15.82 -0.73
CA GLU A 97 12.52 -15.74 -0.82
C GLU A 97 13.21 -16.41 0.37
N GLN A 98 12.66 -16.25 1.59
CA GLN A 98 13.17 -16.92 2.77
C GLN A 98 12.94 -18.43 2.72
N GLU A 99 11.79 -18.89 2.26
CA GLU A 99 11.49 -20.32 2.10
C GLU A 99 12.42 -21.00 1.08
N ILE A 100 12.69 -20.34 -0.05
CA ILE A 100 13.66 -20.83 -1.04
C ILE A 100 15.05 -20.92 -0.42
N ARG A 101 15.45 -19.91 0.35
CA ARG A 101 16.77 -19.88 1.00
C ARG A 101 16.93 -20.99 2.04
N LEU A 102 15.86 -21.30 2.78
CA LEU A 102 15.88 -22.30 3.85
C LEU A 102 15.76 -23.74 3.32
N ASN A 103 14.95 -23.95 2.29
CA ASN A 103 14.54 -25.29 1.86
C ASN A 103 15.23 -25.78 0.57
N GLY A 104 16.02 -24.92 -0.10
CA GLY A 104 16.80 -25.29 -1.29
C GLY A 104 16.00 -25.83 -2.48
N SER A 105 14.69 -25.99 -2.33
CA SER A 105 13.75 -26.42 -3.37
C SER A 105 12.33 -26.02 -3.04
N SER A 106 11.69 -25.44 -4.03
CA SER A 106 10.41 -25.00 -3.80
C SER A 106 9.35 -25.02 -4.77
N GLN A 107 8.18 -25.39 -4.46
CA GLN A 107 7.02 -25.24 -5.34
C GLN A 107 6.68 -23.74 -5.52
N THR A 108 6.71 -23.36 -6.76
CA THR A 108 6.46 -22.04 -7.26
C THR A 108 4.96 -21.75 -7.22
N ILE A 109 4.54 -20.95 -6.26
CA ILE A 109 3.29 -20.17 -6.41
C ILE A 109 3.72 -18.81 -6.95
N LEU A 110 3.44 -18.56 -8.23
CA LEU A 110 3.70 -17.28 -8.86
C LEU A 110 2.76 -16.21 -8.27
N PRO A 111 3.19 -14.95 -8.16
CA PRO A 111 2.33 -13.85 -7.73
C PRO A 111 1.12 -13.60 -8.65
N GLU A 112 1.07 -14.24 -9.80
CA GLU A 112 -0.04 -14.16 -10.77
C GLU A 112 -1.30 -14.92 -10.33
N ASP A 113 -1.18 -15.86 -9.37
CA ASP A 113 -2.32 -16.64 -8.88
C ASP A 113 -3.10 -15.98 -7.73
N LEU A 114 -2.75 -14.76 -7.36
CA LEU A 114 -3.53 -14.00 -6.40
C LEU A 114 -4.73 -13.36 -7.11
N PRO A 115 -5.96 -13.54 -6.61
CA PRO A 115 -7.14 -12.91 -7.19
C PRO A 115 -6.92 -11.40 -7.27
N GLN A 116 -6.97 -10.88 -8.48
CA GLN A 116 -7.00 -9.45 -8.70
C GLN A 116 -8.32 -8.92 -8.12
N PRO A 117 -8.35 -7.74 -7.49
CA PRO A 117 -9.63 -7.13 -7.13
C PRO A 117 -10.44 -7.01 -8.42
N GLU A 118 -11.59 -7.67 -8.47
CA GLU A 118 -12.52 -7.55 -9.58
C GLU A 118 -12.88 -6.08 -9.74
N GLU A 119 -12.42 -5.48 -10.82
CA GLU A 119 -12.96 -4.22 -11.32
C GLU A 119 -14.43 -4.48 -11.62
N LYS A 120 -15.32 -4.01 -10.76
CA LYS A 120 -16.74 -3.96 -11.06
C LYS A 120 -16.91 -3.01 -12.24
N THR A 121 -16.85 -3.56 -13.42
CA THR A 121 -17.33 -2.93 -14.64
C THR A 121 -18.80 -2.63 -14.43
N SER A 122 -19.09 -1.36 -14.21
CA SER A 122 -20.46 -0.86 -14.32
C SER A 122 -20.91 -1.07 -15.76
N ALA A 123 -21.83 -1.98 -15.94
CA ALA A 123 -22.51 -2.22 -17.21
C ALA A 123 -23.23 -0.93 -17.66
N PRO A 124 -23.22 -0.62 -18.96
CA PRO A 124 -24.01 0.47 -19.51
C PRO A 124 -25.48 0.05 -19.52
N ALA A 125 -26.33 0.83 -18.88
CA ALA A 125 -27.77 0.74 -19.05
C ALA A 125 -28.12 1.38 -20.40
N ASP A 126 -28.31 0.54 -21.40
CA ASP A 126 -29.03 0.87 -22.63
C ASP A 126 -30.47 0.44 -22.44
N ALA A 127 -31.41 1.37 -22.53
CA ALA A 127 -32.78 1.16 -22.94
C ALA A 127 -33.49 2.50 -23.14
N THR A 128 -33.44 2.97 -24.37
CA THR A 128 -34.50 3.85 -24.90
C THR A 128 -35.76 3.01 -25.15
N PRO A 129 -37.00 3.56 -25.01
CA PRO A 129 -37.63 4.03 -26.21
C PRO A 129 -38.47 5.33 -26.10
N GLU A 130 -38.45 6.02 -27.23
CA GLU A 130 -39.35 7.01 -27.75
C GLU A 130 -40.77 7.13 -27.12
N THR A 131 -41.22 8.34 -26.93
CA THR A 131 -42.32 8.94 -27.73
C THR A 131 -42.56 10.40 -27.41
N GLU A 132 -42.68 11.14 -28.49
CA GLU A 132 -43.20 12.46 -28.74
C GLU A 132 -44.22 13.08 -27.74
N LYS A 133 -44.12 14.39 -27.50
CA LYS A 133 -45.08 15.41 -28.04
C LYS A 133 -44.69 16.85 -27.63
N LYS A 134 -44.61 17.64 -28.67
CA LYS A 134 -44.78 19.08 -28.83
C LYS A 134 -45.58 19.83 -27.74
N ALA A 135 -45.11 21.04 -27.43
CA ALA A 135 -45.77 22.38 -27.60
C ALA A 135 -45.00 23.42 -26.75
N THR A 136 -44.36 24.32 -27.36
CA THR A 136 -44.75 25.71 -27.73
C THR A 136 -44.67 26.75 -26.60
N VAL A 137 -43.62 27.63 -26.69
CA VAL A 137 -43.59 29.10 -26.69
C VAL A 137 -44.13 29.89 -25.48
N GLN A 138 -43.30 30.69 -24.87
CA GLN A 138 -43.25 32.17 -24.77
C GLN A 138 -42.41 32.60 -23.57
N ASN A 139 -41.23 33.19 -23.82
CA ASN A 139 -40.97 34.64 -23.92
C ASN A 139 -41.52 35.47 -22.76
N ASN A 140 -40.65 35.93 -21.86
CA ASN A 140 -40.60 37.31 -21.47
C ASN A 140 -39.37 37.68 -20.62
N LYS A 141 -38.57 38.59 -21.11
CA LYS A 141 -37.62 39.48 -20.43
C LYS A 141 -38.38 40.81 -20.19
N PRO A 142 -38.07 41.70 -19.24
CA PRO A 142 -36.76 42.29 -18.94
C PRO A 142 -36.48 42.67 -17.48
N ALA A 143 -35.19 43.01 -17.21
CA ALA A 143 -34.71 43.84 -16.12
C ALA A 143 -35.20 45.36 -16.30
N PRO A 144 -34.89 46.36 -15.45
CA PRO A 144 -33.75 46.57 -14.56
C PRO A 144 -34.04 47.27 -13.21
N GLN A 145 -33.01 47.31 -12.44
CA GLN A 145 -32.52 48.18 -11.35
C GLN A 145 -33.36 49.44 -10.90
N PRO A 146 -33.12 50.04 -9.68
CA PRO A 146 -31.82 50.58 -9.24
C PRO A 146 -31.22 49.90 -8.01
#